data_c9039a5c4656c3ef086f73fa239b2f45
#
_entry.id   c9039a5c4656c3ef086f73fa239b2f45
#
_cell.length_a   1.000
_cell.length_b   1.000
_cell.length_c   1.000
_cell.angle_alpha   90.00
_cell.angle_beta   90.00
_cell.angle_gamma   90.00
#
_symmetry.space_group_name_H-M   'P 1'
#
loop_
_entity.id
_entity.type
_entity.pdbx_description
1 polymer ?
#
loop_
_entity_poly.entity_id
_entity_poly.type
_entity_poly.pdbx_seq_one_letter_code
_entity_poly.pdbx_strand_id
1 'polypeptide(L)'
;MDSDTYTDERIIEFAKNNLISIKIDAEKGAGPEQKIKYRIGGYPTILVLDSLGNEMDRIVGYRPPEEFLKELIRIKNGENTLSDLQKKYKDNLGDISLQFNIEKKYIDLNVPDSAKKYLDLVQKYYSENNQFVFQDLFDLSQLYNRVGFPEIAIDILDQIIDLDIDSSETAYFYGLLFKAKQDNNIEDLMEFVDLTDDTTRKKQSYWQIIRILKKNADNQSLEAELYLKAVNLYDKKYKYLPRLLNSFARRMSELGLLLPEALEKVNIALEFGEDIKILNTKAEILWKLGRVDEALEVID
;
A
#
# COMPACT_ATOMS: atom_id res chain seq x y z
N MET A 1 10.91 12.65 -4.76
CA MET A 1 11.35 13.76 -3.89
C MET A 1 12.80 14.20 -4.22
N ASP A 2 13.73 13.28 -4.48
CA ASP A 2 15.14 13.68 -4.79
C ASP A 2 15.28 14.51 -6.08
N SER A 3 14.38 14.35 -7.05
CA SER A 3 14.43 15.00 -8.35
C SER A 3 13.53 16.24 -8.47
N ASP A 4 12.68 16.49 -7.49
CA ASP A 4 11.66 17.54 -7.54
C ASP A 4 11.50 18.30 -6.23
N THR A 5 11.11 17.60 -5.15
CA THR A 5 10.77 18.24 -3.87
C THR A 5 12.02 18.83 -3.20
N TYR A 6 13.10 18.04 -3.08
CA TYR A 6 14.31 18.48 -2.37
C TYR A 6 15.20 19.40 -3.21
N THR A 7 14.88 19.59 -4.49
CA THR A 7 15.55 20.53 -5.39
C THR A 7 14.82 21.87 -5.54
N ASP A 8 13.62 22.02 -4.95
CA ASP A 8 12.86 23.28 -4.96
C ASP A 8 13.57 24.32 -4.09
N GLU A 9 13.85 25.49 -4.65
CA GLU A 9 14.60 26.56 -3.99
C GLU A 9 13.95 27.03 -2.69
N ARG A 10 12.63 27.09 -2.61
CA ARG A 10 11.87 27.49 -1.42
C ARG A 10 12.08 26.53 -0.26
N ILE A 11 12.15 25.23 -0.56
CA ILE A 11 12.41 24.17 0.43
C ILE A 11 13.85 24.24 0.90
N ILE A 12 14.79 24.43 -0.04
CA ILE A 12 16.22 24.59 0.28
C ILE A 12 16.44 25.80 1.19
N GLU A 13 15.82 26.93 0.87
CA GLU A 13 15.91 28.15 1.69
C GLU A 13 15.28 27.95 3.07
N PHE A 14 14.08 27.35 3.12
CA PHE A 14 13.43 27.05 4.40
C PHE A 14 14.29 26.13 5.26
N ALA A 15 14.83 25.05 4.68
CA ALA A 15 15.66 24.10 5.41
C ALA A 15 16.96 24.74 5.92
N LYS A 16 17.67 25.53 5.11
CA LYS A 16 18.89 26.25 5.52
C LYS A 16 18.67 27.17 6.73
N ASN A 17 17.51 27.82 6.77
CA ASN A 17 17.20 28.80 7.80
C ASN A 17 16.59 28.20 9.08
N ASN A 18 16.06 26.97 9.03
CA ASN A 18 15.23 26.42 10.09
C ASN A 18 15.59 25.03 10.55
N LEU A 19 16.35 24.24 9.76
CA LEU A 19 16.54 22.83 10.00
C LEU A 19 18.00 22.42 9.88
N ILE A 20 18.36 21.33 10.54
CA ILE A 20 19.53 20.51 10.23
C ILE A 20 19.04 19.28 9.49
N SER A 21 19.26 19.25 8.17
CA SER A 21 18.75 18.17 7.31
C SER A 21 19.74 17.02 7.23
N ILE A 22 19.27 15.80 7.52
CA ILE A 22 20.06 14.57 7.44
C ILE A 22 19.29 13.55 6.59
N LYS A 23 19.98 12.90 5.63
CA LYS A 23 19.43 11.79 4.87
C LYS A 23 20.08 10.49 5.33
N ILE A 24 19.26 9.52 5.72
CA ILE A 24 19.69 8.22 6.23
C ILE A 24 19.13 7.13 5.31
N ASP A 25 19.98 6.21 4.86
CA ASP A 25 19.54 4.97 4.21
C ASP A 25 19.09 4.00 5.31
N ALA A 26 17.78 3.75 5.37
CA ALA A 26 17.18 2.94 6.43
C ALA A 26 17.57 1.44 6.40
N GLU A 27 18.27 1.01 5.33
CA GLU A 27 18.70 -0.38 5.15
C GLU A 27 20.21 -0.56 5.37
N LYS A 28 20.99 0.56 5.54
CA LYS A 28 22.43 0.53 5.69
C LYS A 28 22.94 1.36 6.87
N GLY A 29 24.14 0.99 7.35
CA GLY A 29 24.81 1.74 8.42
C GLY A 29 23.98 1.80 9.69
N ALA A 30 23.74 3.02 10.21
CA ALA A 30 22.89 3.28 11.37
C ALA A 30 21.38 3.25 11.05
N GLY A 31 21.00 3.10 9.78
CA GLY A 31 19.60 3.19 9.34
C GLY A 31 18.68 2.15 9.94
N PRO A 32 19.02 0.86 10.02
CA PRO A 32 18.17 -0.16 10.64
C PRO A 32 17.81 0.13 12.08
N GLU A 33 18.74 0.67 12.88
CA GLU A 33 18.48 1.07 14.25
C GLU A 33 17.50 2.26 14.32
N GLN A 34 17.70 3.27 13.46
CA GLN A 34 16.79 4.43 13.39
C GLN A 34 15.39 4.04 12.90
N LYS A 35 15.30 3.10 11.94
CA LYS A 35 14.04 2.53 11.48
C LYS A 35 13.23 1.92 12.62
N ILE A 36 13.87 1.15 13.48
CA ILE A 36 13.23 0.55 14.66
C ILE A 36 12.87 1.60 15.70
N LYS A 37 13.82 2.49 16.05
CA LYS A 37 13.63 3.55 17.05
C LYS A 37 12.40 4.41 16.74
N TYR A 38 12.26 4.84 15.49
CA TYR A 38 11.19 5.73 15.06
C TYR A 38 10.01 5.00 14.40
N ARG A 39 9.97 3.67 14.45
CA ARG A 39 8.87 2.82 13.91
C ARG A 39 8.56 3.15 12.45
N ILE A 40 9.57 3.22 11.58
CA ILE A 40 9.39 3.56 10.17
C ILE A 40 8.76 2.39 9.43
N GLY A 41 7.50 2.54 9.02
CA GLY A 41 6.73 1.52 8.30
C GLY A 41 6.78 1.63 6.77
N GLY A 42 7.25 2.75 6.22
CA GLY A 42 7.29 2.98 4.76
C GLY A 42 8.26 4.08 4.35
N TYR A 43 8.50 4.20 3.04
CA TYR A 43 9.43 5.19 2.47
C TYR A 43 8.77 6.03 1.38
N PRO A 44 9.19 7.29 1.23
CA PRO A 44 10.00 8.05 2.16
C PRO A 44 9.24 8.39 3.45
N THR A 45 9.95 8.46 4.59
CA THR A 45 9.44 9.05 5.83
C THR A 45 10.37 10.17 6.26
N ILE A 46 9.83 11.35 6.47
CA ILE A 46 10.56 12.52 6.93
C ILE A 46 10.16 12.78 8.39
N LEU A 47 11.14 12.72 9.29
CA LEU A 47 10.98 13.02 10.71
C LEU A 47 11.40 14.44 10.98
N VAL A 48 10.58 15.20 11.71
CA VAL A 48 10.96 16.49 12.27
C VAL A 48 11.15 16.29 13.77
N LEU A 49 12.39 16.46 14.23
CA LEU A 49 12.80 16.25 15.61
C LEU A 49 13.11 17.59 16.29
N ASP A 50 12.91 17.64 17.59
CA ASP A 50 13.43 18.72 18.41
C ASP A 50 14.95 18.59 18.65
N SER A 51 15.53 19.55 19.35
CA SER A 51 16.98 19.56 19.69
C SER A 51 17.41 18.43 20.62
N LEU A 52 16.48 17.72 21.24
CA LEU A 52 16.72 16.58 22.13
C LEU A 52 16.52 15.24 21.38
N GLY A 53 16.11 15.29 20.09
CA GLY A 53 15.84 14.10 19.27
C GLY A 53 14.45 13.49 19.51
N ASN A 54 13.53 14.21 20.16
CA ASN A 54 12.14 13.79 20.25
C ASN A 54 11.40 14.15 18.97
N GLU A 55 10.54 13.27 18.52
CA GLU A 55 9.73 13.49 17.34
C GLU A 55 8.64 14.54 17.59
N MET A 56 8.67 15.62 16.83
CA MET A 56 7.62 16.65 16.83
C MET A 56 6.45 16.22 15.95
N ASP A 57 6.77 15.72 14.75
CA ASP A 57 5.81 15.17 13.78
C ASP A 57 6.55 14.47 12.64
N ARG A 58 5.80 13.83 11.73
CA ARG A 58 6.35 13.20 10.54
C ARG A 58 5.52 13.43 9.28
N ILE A 59 6.17 13.27 8.13
CA ILE A 59 5.54 13.27 6.82
C ILE A 59 5.82 11.91 6.19
N VAL A 60 4.78 11.12 5.93
CA VAL A 60 4.88 9.79 5.34
C VAL A 60 4.49 9.84 3.86
N GLY A 61 5.31 9.25 3.02
CA GLY A 61 5.10 9.19 1.57
C GLY A 61 5.58 10.45 0.83
N TYR A 62 5.45 10.38 -0.50
CA TYR A 62 5.79 11.49 -1.39
C TYR A 62 4.84 12.68 -1.17
N ARG A 63 5.43 13.88 -1.19
CA ARG A 63 4.70 15.15 -1.27
C ARG A 63 5.34 16.03 -2.35
N PRO A 64 4.56 16.66 -3.23
CA PRO A 64 5.08 17.66 -4.16
C PRO A 64 5.61 18.89 -3.38
N PRO A 65 6.46 19.72 -4.01
CA PRO A 65 7.17 20.81 -3.32
C PRO A 65 6.28 21.72 -2.49
N GLU A 66 5.16 22.18 -3.05
CA GLU A 66 4.27 23.12 -2.34
C GLU A 66 3.62 22.51 -1.09
N GLU A 67 3.14 21.27 -1.20
CA GLU A 67 2.55 20.56 -0.07
C GLU A 67 3.59 20.25 1.01
N PHE A 68 4.79 19.86 0.57
CA PHE A 68 5.88 19.57 1.49
C PHE A 68 6.31 20.79 2.30
N LEU A 69 6.42 21.95 1.65
CA LEU A 69 6.75 23.21 2.33
C LEU A 69 5.66 23.62 3.34
N LYS A 70 4.38 23.48 2.96
CA LYS A 70 3.25 23.73 3.87
C LYS A 70 3.32 22.84 5.12
N GLU A 71 3.64 21.55 4.95
CA GLU A 71 3.79 20.61 6.05
C GLU A 71 4.99 21.00 6.96
N LEU A 72 6.13 21.36 6.40
CA LEU A 72 7.29 21.81 7.19
C LEU A 72 6.98 23.05 8.02
N ILE A 73 6.29 24.04 7.43
CA ILE A 73 5.87 25.27 8.12
C ILE A 73 4.87 24.92 9.24
N ARG A 74 3.87 24.10 8.95
CA ARG A 74 2.88 23.62 9.92
C ARG A 74 3.56 22.98 11.14
N ILE A 75 4.48 22.05 10.89
CA ILE A 75 5.18 21.33 11.96
C ILE A 75 6.05 22.30 12.78
N LYS A 76 6.79 23.20 12.12
CA LYS A 76 7.59 24.22 12.80
C LYS A 76 6.75 25.09 13.73
N ASN A 77 5.54 25.44 13.33
CA ASN A 77 4.61 26.22 14.13
C ASN A 77 3.94 25.39 15.25
N GLY A 78 4.14 24.06 15.27
CA GLY A 78 3.47 23.16 16.20
C GLY A 78 1.99 22.93 15.91
N GLU A 79 1.50 23.35 14.74
CA GLU A 79 0.10 23.28 14.35
C GLU A 79 -0.30 21.85 13.96
N ASN A 80 -1.40 21.36 14.52
CA ASN A 80 -1.92 20.00 14.25
C ASN A 80 -0.85 18.89 14.34
N THR A 81 0.15 19.06 15.19
CA THR A 81 1.02 17.97 15.63
C THR A 81 0.24 17.06 16.58
N LEU A 82 0.72 15.84 16.84
CA LEU A 82 0.03 14.95 17.78
C LEU A 82 -0.16 15.61 19.15
N SER A 83 0.84 16.32 19.66
CA SER A 83 0.78 17.03 20.94
C SER A 83 -0.28 18.14 20.96
N ASP A 84 -0.35 18.93 19.88
CA ASP A 84 -1.34 20.00 19.74
C ASP A 84 -2.77 19.43 19.64
N LEU A 85 -2.95 18.41 18.83
CA LEU A 85 -4.25 17.73 18.68
C LEU A 85 -4.73 17.10 20.00
N GLN A 86 -3.83 16.44 20.73
CA GLN A 86 -4.16 15.87 22.04
C GLN A 86 -4.53 16.94 23.08
N LYS A 87 -3.87 18.12 23.04
CA LYS A 87 -4.24 19.24 23.90
C LYS A 87 -5.64 19.76 23.55
N LYS A 88 -5.91 20.03 22.28
CA LYS A 88 -7.24 20.44 21.79
C LYS A 88 -8.33 19.44 22.15
N TYR A 89 -8.04 18.14 22.04
CA TYR A 89 -8.98 17.09 22.38
C TYR A 89 -9.33 17.04 23.87
N LYS A 90 -8.38 17.31 24.76
CA LYS A 90 -8.67 17.39 26.21
C LYS A 90 -9.68 18.48 26.54
N ASP A 91 -9.68 19.56 25.79
CA ASP A 91 -10.60 20.68 25.96
C ASP A 91 -11.94 20.45 25.26
N ASN A 92 -12.02 19.48 24.33
CA ASN A 92 -13.22 19.15 23.55
C ASN A 92 -13.32 17.65 23.23
N LEU A 93 -13.67 16.85 24.23
CA LEU A 93 -13.71 15.38 24.18
C LEU A 93 -14.72 14.80 23.19
N GLY A 94 -15.73 15.57 22.76
CA GLY A 94 -16.75 15.15 21.80
C GLY A 94 -16.44 15.46 20.34
N ASP A 95 -15.29 16.09 20.04
CA ASP A 95 -14.97 16.51 18.68
C ASP A 95 -14.43 15.34 17.85
N ILE A 96 -15.29 14.82 16.96
CA ILE A 96 -14.99 13.73 16.04
C ILE A 96 -13.84 14.07 15.09
N SER A 97 -13.77 15.31 14.62
CA SER A 97 -12.68 15.73 13.71
C SER A 97 -11.32 15.65 14.38
N LEU A 98 -11.24 15.98 15.67
CA LEU A 98 -10.01 15.82 16.46
C LEU A 98 -9.65 14.36 16.66
N GLN A 99 -10.65 13.49 16.92
CA GLN A 99 -10.42 12.05 17.05
C GLN A 99 -9.84 11.45 15.76
N PHE A 100 -10.40 11.75 14.59
CA PHE A 100 -9.87 11.32 13.30
C PHE A 100 -8.45 11.86 13.03
N ASN A 101 -8.19 13.10 13.37
CA ASN A 101 -6.87 13.67 13.16
C ASN A 101 -5.80 13.05 14.06
N ILE A 102 -6.15 12.73 15.32
CA ILE A 102 -5.26 12.03 16.25
C ILE A 102 -5.02 10.59 15.79
N GLU A 103 -6.07 9.90 15.35
CA GLU A 103 -5.96 8.53 14.81
C GLU A 103 -4.99 8.48 13.63
N LYS A 104 -5.12 9.40 12.64
CA LYS A 104 -4.19 9.50 11.51
C LYS A 104 -2.74 9.65 11.96
N LYS A 105 -2.49 10.48 12.98
CA LYS A 105 -1.14 10.63 13.56
C LYS A 105 -0.62 9.30 14.12
N TYR A 106 -1.44 8.53 14.83
CA TYR A 106 -1.03 7.24 15.37
C TYR A 106 -0.81 6.17 14.27
N ILE A 107 -1.58 6.23 13.17
CA ILE A 107 -1.32 5.40 11.98
C ILE A 107 0.05 5.75 11.39
N ASP A 108 0.33 7.03 11.18
CA ASP A 108 1.62 7.48 10.64
C ASP A 108 2.78 7.13 11.57
N LEU A 109 2.57 7.15 12.88
CA LEU A 109 3.53 6.72 13.90
C LEU A 109 3.71 5.20 13.97
N ASN A 110 2.88 4.43 13.27
CA ASN A 110 2.84 2.96 13.33
C ASN A 110 2.61 2.45 14.77
N VAL A 111 1.60 3.02 15.45
CA VAL A 111 1.17 2.65 16.81
C VAL A 111 -0.29 2.20 16.76
N PRO A 112 -0.56 0.95 16.35
CA PRO A 112 -1.90 0.45 16.04
C PRO A 112 -2.87 0.51 17.23
N ASP A 113 -2.43 0.14 18.44
CA ASP A 113 -3.30 0.16 19.63
C ASP A 113 -3.80 1.57 19.97
N SER A 114 -2.95 2.58 19.81
CA SER A 114 -3.34 3.97 20.04
C SER A 114 -4.28 4.47 18.93
N ALA A 115 -4.04 4.09 17.67
CA ALA A 115 -4.94 4.40 16.57
C ALA A 115 -6.32 3.76 16.82
N LYS A 116 -6.36 2.46 17.17
CA LYS A 116 -7.59 1.73 17.50
C LYS A 116 -8.42 2.42 18.57
N LYS A 117 -7.79 2.90 19.64
CA LYS A 117 -8.50 3.62 20.72
C LYS A 117 -9.35 4.79 20.19
N TYR A 118 -8.83 5.56 19.23
CA TYR A 118 -9.56 6.68 18.64
C TYR A 118 -10.58 6.22 17.62
N LEU A 119 -10.32 5.16 16.88
CA LEU A 119 -11.32 4.52 16.00
C LEU A 119 -12.52 4.00 16.79
N ASP A 120 -12.30 3.35 17.96
CA ASP A 120 -13.36 2.88 18.84
C ASP A 120 -14.26 4.04 19.33
N LEU A 121 -13.69 5.22 19.58
CA LEU A 121 -14.47 6.41 19.96
C LEU A 121 -15.32 6.93 18.78
N VAL A 122 -14.78 6.92 17.58
CA VAL A 122 -15.51 7.30 16.37
C VAL A 122 -16.65 6.32 16.07
N GLN A 123 -16.40 5.01 16.15
CA GLN A 123 -17.41 3.98 15.97
C GLN A 123 -18.55 4.12 16.99
N LYS A 124 -18.20 4.35 18.25
CA LYS A 124 -19.17 4.58 19.31
C LYS A 124 -20.06 5.80 19.02
N TYR A 125 -19.46 6.91 18.56
CA TYR A 125 -20.22 8.10 18.19
C TYR A 125 -21.23 7.84 17.08
N TYR A 126 -20.84 7.14 16.01
CA TYR A 126 -21.78 6.79 14.93
C TYR A 126 -22.91 5.89 15.41
N SER A 127 -22.60 4.92 16.27
CA SER A 127 -23.61 4.01 16.87
C SER A 127 -24.62 4.75 17.74
N GLU A 128 -24.15 5.66 18.60
CA GLU A 128 -25.01 6.38 19.56
C GLU A 128 -25.89 7.44 18.88
N ASN A 129 -25.46 7.98 17.72
CA ASN A 129 -26.21 9.00 16.99
C ASN A 129 -27.02 8.45 15.81
N ASN A 130 -27.05 7.14 15.59
CA ASN A 130 -27.71 6.46 14.47
C ASN A 130 -27.29 7.07 13.09
N GLN A 131 -26.05 7.54 12.99
CA GLN A 131 -25.51 8.12 11.77
C GLN A 131 -24.78 7.04 10.96
N PHE A 132 -25.56 6.13 10.36
CA PHE A 132 -25.02 5.06 9.54
C PHE A 132 -25.05 5.48 8.06
N VAL A 133 -24.03 6.26 7.65
CA VAL A 133 -23.78 6.54 6.23
C VAL A 133 -22.78 5.51 5.72
N PHE A 134 -23.05 4.92 4.55
CA PHE A 134 -22.16 3.91 3.96
C PHE A 134 -20.70 4.35 3.96
N GLN A 135 -20.41 5.56 3.49
CA GLN A 135 -19.03 6.03 3.35
C GLN A 135 -18.30 6.08 4.70
N ASP A 136 -18.95 6.52 5.75
CA ASP A 136 -18.33 6.63 7.09
C ASP A 136 -18.00 5.26 7.66
N LEU A 137 -18.95 4.31 7.58
CA LEU A 137 -18.73 2.93 8.05
C LEU A 137 -17.68 2.22 7.18
N PHE A 138 -17.74 2.42 5.86
CA PHE A 138 -16.77 1.83 4.95
C PHE A 138 -15.35 2.35 5.23
N ASP A 139 -15.17 3.67 5.36
CA ASP A 139 -13.88 4.26 5.70
C ASP A 139 -13.37 3.77 7.06
N LEU A 140 -14.26 3.65 8.04
CA LEU A 140 -13.93 3.11 9.35
C LEU A 140 -13.44 1.65 9.24
N SER A 141 -14.10 0.82 8.44
CA SER A 141 -13.66 -0.56 8.19
C SER A 141 -12.26 -0.62 7.56
N GLN A 142 -12.00 0.23 6.55
CA GLN A 142 -10.68 0.31 5.92
C GLN A 142 -9.58 0.72 6.93
N LEU A 143 -9.89 1.64 7.83
CA LEU A 143 -8.96 2.09 8.86
C LEU A 143 -8.65 0.98 9.87
N TYR A 144 -9.66 0.25 10.38
CA TYR A 144 -9.43 -0.90 11.26
C TYR A 144 -8.57 -1.99 10.59
N ASN A 145 -8.87 -2.35 9.33
CA ASN A 145 -8.03 -3.30 8.59
C ASN A 145 -6.60 -2.79 8.41
N ARG A 146 -6.41 -1.49 8.14
CA ARG A 146 -5.09 -0.86 7.97
C ARG A 146 -4.26 -0.90 9.25
N VAL A 147 -4.87 -0.71 10.40
CA VAL A 147 -4.17 -0.73 11.70
C VAL A 147 -4.00 -2.14 12.28
N GLY A 148 -4.49 -3.17 11.59
CA GLY A 148 -4.25 -4.57 11.94
C GLY A 148 -5.35 -5.23 12.76
N PHE A 149 -6.58 -4.70 12.70
CA PHE A 149 -7.78 -5.28 13.33
C PHE A 149 -8.80 -5.68 12.26
N PRO A 150 -8.47 -6.67 11.39
CA PRO A 150 -9.34 -7.07 10.28
C PRO A 150 -10.67 -7.65 10.76
N GLU A 151 -10.74 -8.30 11.92
CA GLU A 151 -11.96 -8.84 12.53
C GLU A 151 -13.01 -7.73 12.73
N ILE A 152 -12.60 -6.59 13.30
CA ILE A 152 -13.52 -5.46 13.51
C ILE A 152 -13.93 -4.84 12.18
N ALA A 153 -12.99 -4.76 11.22
CA ALA A 153 -13.29 -4.28 9.89
C ALA A 153 -14.34 -5.14 9.18
N ILE A 154 -14.26 -6.46 9.32
CA ILE A 154 -15.24 -7.42 8.78
C ILE A 154 -16.59 -7.23 9.45
N ASP A 155 -16.65 -7.15 10.78
CA ASP A 155 -17.91 -6.94 11.52
C ASP A 155 -18.62 -5.65 11.06
N ILE A 156 -17.88 -4.56 10.79
CA ILE A 156 -18.45 -3.31 10.27
C ILE A 156 -18.98 -3.50 8.84
N LEU A 157 -18.28 -4.25 7.99
CA LEU A 157 -18.74 -4.53 6.63
C LEU A 157 -19.99 -5.44 6.63
N ASP A 158 -20.03 -6.43 7.50
CA ASP A 158 -21.21 -7.28 7.69
C ASP A 158 -22.39 -6.44 8.22
N GLN A 159 -22.18 -5.47 9.10
CA GLN A 159 -23.21 -4.52 9.54
C GLN A 159 -23.76 -3.65 8.37
N ILE A 160 -22.90 -3.21 7.45
CA ILE A 160 -23.36 -2.47 6.23
C ILE A 160 -24.30 -3.34 5.39
N ILE A 161 -23.97 -4.63 5.26
CA ILE A 161 -24.77 -5.60 4.49
C ILE A 161 -26.13 -5.82 5.18
N ASP A 162 -26.14 -6.04 6.50
CA ASP A 162 -27.34 -6.32 7.30
C ASP A 162 -28.30 -5.13 7.32
N LEU A 163 -27.78 -3.92 7.28
CA LEU A 163 -28.58 -2.69 7.21
C LEU A 163 -29.12 -2.39 5.80
N ASP A 164 -28.77 -3.21 4.82
CA ASP A 164 -29.17 -3.02 3.40
C ASP A 164 -28.89 -1.60 2.88
N ILE A 165 -27.76 -1.03 3.33
CA ILE A 165 -27.32 0.30 2.92
C ILE A 165 -26.88 0.25 1.45
N ASP A 166 -27.12 1.31 0.70
CA ASP A 166 -26.62 1.48 -0.66
C ASP A 166 -25.14 1.08 -0.76
N SER A 167 -24.80 0.25 -1.76
CA SER A 167 -23.45 -0.28 -1.96
C SER A 167 -23.02 -1.46 -1.05
N SER A 168 -23.99 -2.20 -0.47
CA SER A 168 -23.73 -3.45 0.28
C SER A 168 -22.88 -4.46 -0.51
N GLU A 169 -23.01 -4.50 -1.84
CA GLU A 169 -22.14 -5.32 -2.71
C GLU A 169 -20.66 -4.94 -2.61
N THR A 170 -20.35 -3.66 -2.42
CA THR A 170 -18.98 -3.21 -2.17
C THR A 170 -18.48 -3.68 -0.80
N ALA A 171 -19.31 -3.58 0.23
CA ALA A 171 -18.98 -4.08 1.57
C ALA A 171 -18.74 -5.60 1.54
N TYR A 172 -19.60 -6.36 0.87
CA TYR A 172 -19.42 -7.80 0.68
C TYR A 172 -18.07 -8.13 0.03
N PHE A 173 -17.73 -7.47 -1.08
CA PHE A 173 -16.47 -7.69 -1.77
C PHE A 173 -15.25 -7.40 -0.90
N TYR A 174 -15.23 -6.29 -0.17
CA TYR A 174 -14.12 -5.98 0.75
C TYR A 174 -14.08 -6.92 1.95
N GLY A 175 -15.24 -7.40 2.43
CA GLY A 175 -15.32 -8.46 3.44
C GLY A 175 -14.62 -9.73 2.98
N LEU A 176 -14.85 -10.19 1.74
CA LEU A 176 -14.14 -11.32 1.14
C LEU A 176 -12.62 -11.10 1.10
N LEU A 177 -12.17 -9.91 0.66
CA LEU A 177 -10.74 -9.59 0.62
C LEU A 177 -10.08 -9.63 2.01
N PHE A 178 -10.77 -9.14 3.04
CA PHE A 178 -10.25 -9.10 4.40
C PHE A 178 -10.24 -10.50 5.03
N LYS A 179 -11.33 -11.28 4.89
CA LYS A 179 -11.43 -12.68 5.33
C LYS A 179 -10.33 -13.54 4.69
N ALA A 180 -10.18 -13.46 3.37
CA ALA A 180 -9.15 -14.20 2.67
C ALA A 180 -7.72 -13.88 3.16
N LYS A 181 -7.43 -12.60 3.42
CA LYS A 181 -6.12 -12.18 3.95
C LYS A 181 -5.89 -12.65 5.38
N GLN A 182 -6.93 -12.64 6.23
CA GLN A 182 -6.85 -13.03 7.63
C GLN A 182 -6.65 -14.54 7.76
N ASP A 183 -7.49 -15.33 7.08
CA ASP A 183 -7.55 -16.78 7.23
C ASP A 183 -6.60 -17.52 6.29
N ASN A 184 -5.95 -16.81 5.36
CA ASN A 184 -5.21 -17.35 4.21
C ASN A 184 -6.06 -18.33 3.36
N ASN A 185 -7.39 -18.18 3.38
CA ASN A 185 -8.33 -18.94 2.57
C ASN A 185 -8.67 -18.17 1.28
N ILE A 186 -8.60 -18.86 0.14
CA ILE A 186 -8.84 -18.26 -1.17
C ILE A 186 -10.15 -18.71 -1.81
N GLU A 187 -10.89 -19.64 -1.21
CA GLU A 187 -12.03 -20.33 -1.83
C GLU A 187 -13.14 -19.34 -2.20
N ASP A 188 -13.60 -18.51 -1.26
CA ASP A 188 -14.66 -17.54 -1.50
C ASP A 188 -14.27 -16.50 -2.56
N LEU A 189 -12.98 -16.09 -2.58
CA LEU A 189 -12.49 -15.17 -3.62
C LEU A 189 -12.40 -15.84 -4.99
N MET A 190 -12.10 -17.13 -5.06
CA MET A 190 -12.10 -17.87 -6.31
C MET A 190 -13.52 -17.98 -6.88
N GLU A 191 -14.50 -18.32 -6.03
CA GLU A 191 -15.91 -18.33 -6.42
C GLU A 191 -16.37 -16.94 -6.89
N PHE A 192 -16.03 -15.88 -6.16
CA PHE A 192 -16.36 -14.52 -6.55
C PHE A 192 -15.77 -14.14 -7.91
N VAL A 193 -14.53 -14.51 -8.20
CA VAL A 193 -13.87 -14.24 -9.50
C VAL A 193 -14.62 -14.89 -10.67
N ASP A 194 -15.15 -16.08 -10.45
CA ASP A 194 -15.89 -16.82 -11.49
C ASP A 194 -17.27 -16.22 -11.75
N LEU A 195 -17.88 -15.60 -10.74
CA LEU A 195 -19.23 -15.02 -10.82
C LEU A 195 -19.28 -13.56 -11.25
N THR A 196 -18.24 -12.75 -10.93
CA THR A 196 -18.27 -11.31 -11.20
C THR A 196 -17.85 -10.97 -12.63
N ASP A 197 -18.53 -10.00 -13.26
CA ASP A 197 -18.12 -9.36 -14.52
C ASP A 197 -17.28 -8.09 -14.29
N ASP A 198 -17.18 -7.59 -13.06
CA ASP A 198 -16.39 -6.41 -12.74
C ASP A 198 -14.88 -6.70 -12.85
N THR A 199 -14.30 -6.23 -13.95
CA THR A 199 -12.85 -6.41 -14.24
C THR A 199 -11.95 -5.83 -13.15
N THR A 200 -12.36 -4.75 -12.47
CA THR A 200 -11.58 -4.14 -11.41
C THR A 200 -11.54 -5.04 -10.17
N ARG A 201 -12.70 -5.53 -9.75
CA ARG A 201 -12.82 -6.47 -8.64
C ARG A 201 -12.15 -7.80 -8.96
N LYS A 202 -12.27 -8.29 -10.21
CA LYS A 202 -11.50 -9.47 -10.70
C LYS A 202 -9.99 -9.30 -10.50
N LYS A 203 -9.44 -8.17 -10.93
CA LYS A 203 -8.02 -7.86 -10.76
C LYS A 203 -7.62 -7.87 -9.29
N GLN A 204 -8.39 -7.18 -8.45
CA GLN A 204 -8.11 -7.11 -7.01
C GLN A 204 -8.13 -8.49 -6.35
N SER A 205 -9.11 -9.33 -6.69
CA SER A 205 -9.21 -10.72 -6.19
C SER A 205 -8.03 -11.56 -6.62
N TYR A 206 -7.68 -11.58 -7.91
CA TYR A 206 -6.52 -12.34 -8.39
C TYR A 206 -5.23 -11.91 -7.67
N TRP A 207 -5.00 -10.59 -7.50
CA TRP A 207 -3.80 -10.12 -6.80
C TRP A 207 -3.78 -10.51 -5.33
N GLN A 208 -4.93 -10.54 -4.67
CA GLN A 208 -5.02 -11.01 -3.29
C GLN A 208 -4.73 -12.51 -3.19
N ILE A 209 -5.34 -13.33 -4.05
CA ILE A 209 -5.12 -14.78 -4.11
C ILE A 209 -3.65 -15.10 -4.40
N ILE A 210 -3.06 -14.48 -5.44
CA ILE A 210 -1.64 -14.67 -5.78
C ILE A 210 -0.73 -14.32 -4.60
N ARG A 211 -1.04 -13.26 -3.85
CA ARG A 211 -0.26 -12.88 -2.66
C ARG A 211 -0.32 -13.94 -1.58
N ILE A 212 -1.49 -14.53 -1.35
CA ILE A 212 -1.68 -15.62 -0.37
C ILE A 212 -0.90 -16.87 -0.82
N LEU A 213 -1.05 -17.29 -2.08
CA LEU A 213 -0.35 -18.44 -2.64
C LEU A 213 1.17 -18.30 -2.58
N LYS A 214 1.68 -17.11 -2.91
CA LYS A 214 3.12 -16.80 -2.79
C LYS A 214 3.65 -16.92 -1.36
N LYS A 215 2.86 -16.47 -0.38
CA LYS A 215 3.24 -16.50 1.03
C LYS A 215 3.34 -17.94 1.55
N ASN A 216 2.39 -18.77 1.14
CA ASN A 216 2.26 -20.14 1.64
C ASN A 216 3.12 -21.13 0.84
N ALA A 217 3.51 -20.81 -0.41
CA ALA A 217 4.23 -21.67 -1.36
C ALA A 217 3.56 -23.02 -1.64
N ASP A 218 2.26 -23.16 -1.34
CA ASP A 218 1.58 -24.46 -1.32
C ASP A 218 1.12 -24.93 -2.70
N ASN A 219 0.83 -24.01 -3.63
CA ASN A 219 0.33 -24.38 -4.97
C ASN A 219 0.90 -23.46 -6.05
N GLN A 220 2.14 -23.71 -6.42
CA GLN A 220 2.84 -22.89 -7.41
C GLN A 220 2.20 -22.97 -8.81
N SER A 221 1.57 -24.10 -9.17
CA SER A 221 0.87 -24.25 -10.45
C SER A 221 -0.36 -23.35 -10.49
N LEU A 222 -1.16 -23.30 -9.43
CA LEU A 222 -2.30 -22.40 -9.33
C LEU A 222 -1.85 -20.94 -9.29
N GLU A 223 -0.76 -20.61 -8.56
CA GLU A 223 -0.17 -19.27 -8.57
C GLU A 223 0.15 -18.83 -10.00
N ALA A 224 0.83 -19.68 -10.77
CA ALA A 224 1.24 -19.40 -12.15
C ALA A 224 0.03 -19.16 -13.07
N GLU A 225 -0.97 -20.04 -13.00
CA GLU A 225 -2.21 -19.92 -13.77
C GLU A 225 -2.95 -18.60 -13.49
N LEU A 226 -3.18 -18.29 -12.20
CA LEU A 226 -3.90 -17.11 -11.81
C LEU A 226 -3.11 -15.83 -12.10
N TYR A 227 -1.78 -15.89 -12.01
CA TYR A 227 -0.95 -14.76 -12.40
C TYR A 227 -1.08 -14.46 -13.90
N LEU A 228 -1.07 -15.50 -14.75
CA LEU A 228 -1.31 -15.33 -16.18
C LEU A 228 -2.70 -14.74 -16.46
N LYS A 229 -3.75 -15.25 -15.80
CA LYS A 229 -5.11 -14.70 -15.90
C LYS A 229 -5.13 -13.22 -15.48
N ALA A 230 -4.49 -12.87 -14.36
CA ALA A 230 -4.44 -11.50 -13.84
C ALA A 230 -3.78 -10.54 -14.82
N VAL A 231 -2.61 -10.86 -15.38
CA VAL A 231 -1.90 -9.96 -16.29
C VAL A 231 -2.63 -9.79 -17.64
N ASN A 232 -3.37 -10.80 -18.08
CA ASN A 232 -4.18 -10.73 -19.29
C ASN A 232 -5.41 -9.80 -19.18
N LEU A 233 -5.79 -9.37 -17.97
CA LEU A 233 -6.84 -8.38 -17.76
C LEU A 233 -6.38 -6.94 -18.02
N TYR A 234 -5.10 -6.70 -18.30
CA TYR A 234 -4.56 -5.37 -18.57
C TYR A 234 -4.33 -5.16 -20.06
N ASP A 235 -4.77 -4.00 -20.56
CA ASP A 235 -4.59 -3.60 -21.96
C ASP A 235 -3.29 -2.81 -22.17
N LYS A 236 -2.94 -2.55 -23.44
CA LYS A 236 -1.74 -1.79 -23.82
C LYS A 236 -1.73 -0.33 -23.34
N LYS A 237 -2.86 0.21 -22.86
CA LYS A 237 -2.94 1.59 -22.34
C LYS A 237 -2.50 1.67 -20.87
N TYR A 238 -2.38 0.53 -20.19
CA TYR A 238 -1.94 0.53 -18.80
C TYR A 238 -0.47 0.97 -18.72
N LYS A 239 -0.24 2.13 -18.12
CA LYS A 239 1.08 2.80 -18.04
C LYS A 239 2.21 1.88 -17.54
N TYR A 240 1.91 0.97 -16.63
CA TYR A 240 2.91 0.10 -16.00
C TYR A 240 2.91 -1.32 -16.58
N LEU A 241 2.27 -1.53 -17.75
CA LEU A 241 2.16 -2.84 -18.37
C LEU A 241 3.52 -3.53 -18.58
N PRO A 242 4.57 -2.87 -19.12
CA PRO A 242 5.86 -3.53 -19.34
C PRO A 242 6.46 -4.09 -18.06
N ARG A 243 6.39 -3.30 -16.97
CA ARG A 243 6.88 -3.71 -15.66
C ARG A 243 6.06 -4.87 -15.08
N LEU A 244 4.75 -4.85 -15.27
CA LEU A 244 3.84 -5.91 -14.84
C LEU A 244 4.13 -7.22 -15.54
N LEU A 245 4.26 -7.20 -16.87
CA LEU A 245 4.55 -8.37 -17.69
C LEU A 245 5.93 -8.94 -17.36
N ASN A 246 6.95 -8.08 -17.16
CA ASN A 246 8.27 -8.53 -16.74
C ASN A 246 8.25 -9.17 -15.34
N SER A 247 7.44 -8.64 -14.42
CA SER A 247 7.30 -9.22 -13.07
C SER A 247 6.67 -10.62 -13.11
N PHE A 248 5.67 -10.80 -13.97
CA PHE A 248 5.09 -12.14 -14.26
C PHE A 248 6.16 -13.07 -14.84
N ALA A 249 6.83 -12.65 -15.92
CA ALA A 249 7.79 -13.48 -16.63
C ALA A 249 8.95 -13.91 -15.73
N ARG A 250 9.49 -13.00 -14.92
CA ARG A 250 10.51 -13.32 -13.93
C ARG A 250 10.02 -14.34 -12.91
N ARG A 251 8.79 -14.18 -12.41
CA ARG A 251 8.24 -15.15 -11.45
C ARG A 251 8.03 -16.53 -12.08
N MET A 252 7.59 -16.60 -13.33
CA MET A 252 7.46 -17.86 -14.04
C MET A 252 8.82 -18.51 -14.28
N SER A 253 9.85 -17.71 -14.61
CA SER A 253 11.23 -18.20 -14.68
C SER A 253 11.69 -18.79 -13.35
N GLU A 254 11.50 -18.07 -12.23
CA GLU A 254 11.85 -18.56 -10.89
C GLU A 254 11.20 -19.92 -10.57
N LEU A 255 9.93 -20.10 -10.94
CA LEU A 255 9.17 -21.31 -10.71
C LEU A 255 9.47 -22.43 -11.72
N GLY A 256 10.02 -22.12 -12.87
CA GLY A 256 10.15 -23.07 -14.00
C GLY A 256 8.82 -23.44 -14.64
N LEU A 257 7.79 -22.61 -14.51
CA LEU A 257 6.43 -22.83 -14.99
C LEU A 257 6.07 -21.83 -16.09
N LEU A 258 5.18 -22.20 -17.01
CA LEU A 258 4.65 -21.34 -18.07
C LEU A 258 5.74 -20.54 -18.80
N LEU A 259 6.90 -21.17 -19.06
CA LEU A 259 8.05 -20.52 -19.70
C LEU A 259 7.74 -19.99 -21.13
N PRO A 260 6.96 -20.69 -21.97
CA PRO A 260 6.55 -20.16 -23.28
C PRO A 260 5.70 -18.87 -23.14
N GLU A 261 4.72 -18.88 -22.25
CA GLU A 261 3.86 -17.71 -21.96
C GLU A 261 4.67 -16.58 -21.35
N ALA A 262 5.62 -16.89 -20.49
CA ALA A 262 6.54 -15.91 -19.90
C ALA A 262 7.39 -15.24 -20.99
N LEU A 263 7.89 -16.01 -21.97
CA LEU A 263 8.64 -15.46 -23.11
C LEU A 263 7.76 -14.56 -23.99
N GLU A 264 6.51 -14.96 -24.24
CA GLU A 264 5.54 -14.11 -24.95
C GLU A 264 5.36 -12.76 -24.24
N LYS A 265 5.11 -12.79 -22.92
CA LYS A 265 4.86 -11.56 -22.14
C LYS A 265 6.09 -10.65 -22.06
N VAL A 266 7.28 -11.21 -21.96
CA VAL A 266 8.54 -10.42 -22.01
C VAL A 266 8.70 -9.76 -23.39
N ASN A 267 8.40 -10.45 -24.48
CA ASN A 267 8.48 -9.86 -25.81
C ASN A 267 7.48 -8.70 -25.97
N ILE A 268 6.24 -8.85 -25.47
CA ILE A 268 5.26 -7.75 -25.43
C ILE A 268 5.79 -6.59 -24.58
N ALA A 269 6.44 -6.84 -23.47
CA ALA A 269 7.00 -5.78 -22.63
C ALA A 269 8.09 -4.99 -23.35
N LEU A 270 8.92 -5.63 -24.19
CA LEU A 270 9.96 -5.00 -25.00
C LEU A 270 9.42 -4.17 -26.18
N GLU A 271 8.16 -4.40 -26.63
CA GLU A 271 7.53 -3.51 -27.62
C GLU A 271 7.38 -2.07 -27.15
N PHE A 272 7.42 -1.81 -25.84
CA PHE A 272 7.31 -0.48 -25.24
C PHE A 272 8.66 0.25 -25.09
N GLY A 273 9.75 -0.42 -25.39
CA GLY A 273 11.11 0.09 -25.28
C GLY A 273 12.07 -0.92 -24.67
N GLU A 274 13.34 -0.74 -24.96
CA GLU A 274 14.39 -1.60 -24.39
C GLU A 274 14.64 -1.24 -22.92
N ASP A 275 14.62 -2.27 -22.07
CA ASP A 275 14.97 -2.19 -20.65
C ASP A 275 15.85 -3.39 -20.30
N ILE A 276 17.04 -3.12 -19.80
CA ILE A 276 18.05 -4.14 -19.48
C ILE A 276 17.52 -5.22 -18.49
N LYS A 277 16.61 -4.85 -17.61
CA LYS A 277 15.99 -5.81 -16.68
C LYS A 277 15.05 -6.76 -17.40
N ILE A 278 14.36 -6.27 -18.42
CA ILE A 278 13.46 -7.07 -19.26
C ILE A 278 14.28 -7.99 -20.16
N LEU A 279 15.36 -7.48 -20.75
CA LEU A 279 16.29 -8.30 -21.57
C LEU A 279 16.92 -9.43 -20.73
N ASN A 280 17.39 -9.13 -19.53
CA ASN A 280 17.92 -10.17 -18.63
C ASN A 280 16.88 -11.26 -18.31
N THR A 281 15.63 -10.87 -18.07
CA THR A 281 14.55 -11.83 -17.85
C THR A 281 14.28 -12.70 -19.08
N LYS A 282 14.31 -12.09 -20.28
CA LYS A 282 14.17 -12.80 -21.56
C LYS A 282 15.28 -13.82 -21.76
N ALA A 283 16.53 -13.43 -21.55
CA ALA A 283 17.68 -14.32 -21.70
C ALA A 283 17.62 -15.51 -20.74
N GLU A 284 17.23 -15.28 -19.47
CA GLU A 284 17.05 -16.36 -18.50
C GLU A 284 15.98 -17.35 -18.92
N ILE A 285 14.83 -16.87 -19.43
CA ILE A 285 13.74 -17.71 -19.91
C ILE A 285 14.19 -18.53 -21.12
N LEU A 286 14.86 -17.91 -22.10
CA LEU A 286 15.39 -18.60 -23.28
C LEU A 286 16.38 -19.71 -22.88
N TRP A 287 17.29 -19.42 -21.95
CA TRP A 287 18.21 -20.42 -21.42
C TRP A 287 17.47 -21.60 -20.79
N LYS A 288 16.44 -21.36 -19.98
CA LYS A 288 15.62 -22.42 -19.35
C LYS A 288 14.80 -23.23 -20.37
N LEU A 289 14.45 -22.65 -21.51
CA LEU A 289 13.81 -23.33 -22.64
C LEU A 289 14.82 -24.11 -23.51
N GLY A 290 16.13 -24.09 -23.19
CA GLY A 290 17.17 -24.76 -23.99
C GLY A 290 17.60 -23.96 -25.24
N ARG A 291 17.10 -22.72 -25.42
CA ARG A 291 17.39 -21.84 -26.56
C ARG A 291 18.64 -20.98 -26.28
N VAL A 292 19.78 -21.66 -26.06
CA VAL A 292 21.01 -21.04 -25.53
C VAL A 292 21.58 -19.98 -26.47
N ASP A 293 21.62 -20.23 -27.78
CA ASP A 293 22.17 -19.27 -28.76
C ASP A 293 21.37 -17.97 -28.76
N GLU A 294 20.03 -18.06 -28.72
CA GLU A 294 19.15 -16.90 -28.63
C GLU A 294 19.28 -16.17 -27.29
N ALA A 295 19.55 -16.89 -26.22
CA ALA A 295 19.80 -16.25 -24.92
C ALA A 295 21.08 -15.43 -24.93
N LEU A 296 22.14 -15.89 -25.59
CA LEU A 296 23.38 -15.15 -25.77
C LEU A 296 23.21 -13.90 -26.63
N GLU A 297 22.49 -14.01 -27.75
CA GLU A 297 22.18 -12.87 -28.63
C GLU A 297 21.40 -11.73 -27.93
N VAL A 298 20.67 -12.03 -26.86
CA VAL A 298 19.90 -11.04 -26.08
C VAL A 298 20.80 -10.27 -25.11
N ILE A 299 21.93 -10.84 -24.70
CA ILE A 299 22.83 -10.27 -23.70
C ILE A 299 23.96 -9.45 -24.34
N ASP A 300 24.36 -9.80 -25.57
CA ASP A 300 25.38 -9.08 -26.36
C ASP A 300 24.82 -7.73 -26.88
#